data_15e8b3d889c8a759b0c09c363e54e579
#
_entry.id   15e8b3d889c8a759b0c09c363e54e579
#
_cell.length_a   1.000
_cell.length_b   1.000
_cell.length_c   1.000
_cell.angle_alpha   90.00
_cell.angle_beta   90.00
_cell.angle_gamma   90.00
#
_symmetry.space_group_name_H-M   'P 1'
#
loop_
_entity.id
_entity.type
_entity.pdbx_description
1 polymer ?
#
loop_
_entity_poly.entity_id
_entity_poly.type
_entity_poly.pdbx_seq_one_letter_code
_entity_poly.pdbx_strand_id
1 'polypeptide(L)'
;ALVRAPALRNRRWLVLAFGLLLVVVTVTGGKPYYASGLLPALVAAGVPPVRAWAGTRPRRAVAGTLLGGHVAVTALACLPISPPGSAGYRVATAANPDAGETVGWDRVNAQVSAAVAAAGPARPTAILASNYGEAGSLDAFRRHGGAVPAVYSGHNGYGEWGPPPAGTTRVLVVGWFGEDALGDWFGECREVGALDTGVDNDEDGAPLRLCTSPRQPWPVLWDRIQVVG
;
A
#
# COMPACT_ATOMS: atom_id res chain seq x y z
N ALA A 1 -6.28 23.39 23.00
CA ALA A 1 -5.89 23.04 24.38
C ALA A 1 -4.38 23.07 24.55
N LEU A 2 -3.59 22.30 23.77
CA LEU A 2 -2.13 22.19 23.87
C LEU A 2 -1.40 23.55 23.80
N VAL A 3 -1.87 24.46 22.95
CA VAL A 3 -1.26 25.78 22.76
C VAL A 3 -1.55 26.74 23.91
N ARG A 4 -2.75 26.65 24.53
CA ARG A 4 -3.24 27.63 25.51
C ARG A 4 -3.13 27.20 26.98
N ALA A 5 -3.06 25.89 27.25
CA ALA A 5 -2.98 25.39 28.61
C ALA A 5 -1.58 25.60 29.21
N PRO A 6 -1.42 26.36 30.32
CA PRO A 6 -0.11 26.59 30.96
C PRO A 6 0.58 25.29 31.41
N ALA A 7 -0.20 24.33 31.90
CA ALA A 7 0.29 23.02 32.33
C ALA A 7 0.92 22.18 31.18
N LEU A 8 0.66 22.53 29.92
CA LEU A 8 1.18 21.82 28.74
C LEU A 8 2.25 22.62 28.02
N ARG A 9 2.77 23.70 28.62
CA ARG A 9 3.81 24.54 27.98
C ARG A 9 5.00 23.72 27.48
N ASN A 10 5.45 22.76 28.25
CA ASN A 10 6.59 21.89 27.92
C ASN A 10 6.28 20.86 26.81
N ARG A 11 5.02 20.75 26.35
CA ARG A 11 4.59 19.84 25.31
C ARG A 11 4.15 20.57 24.04
N ARG A 12 4.29 21.90 23.97
CA ARG A 12 3.90 22.71 22.80
C ARG A 12 4.70 22.34 21.56
N TRP A 13 5.92 21.84 21.76
CA TRP A 13 6.76 21.36 20.67
C TRP A 13 6.09 20.25 19.83
N LEU A 14 5.19 19.43 20.42
CA LEU A 14 4.43 18.41 19.68
C LEU A 14 3.55 19.02 18.59
N VAL A 15 2.93 20.19 18.89
CA VAL A 15 2.09 20.89 17.89
C VAL A 15 2.96 21.48 16.78
N LEU A 16 4.12 22.03 17.14
CA LEU A 16 5.07 22.58 16.17
C LEU A 16 5.66 21.46 15.30
N ALA A 17 6.05 20.35 15.92
CA ALA A 17 6.57 19.18 15.19
C ALA A 17 5.52 18.59 14.23
N PHE A 18 4.27 18.49 14.67
CA PHE A 18 3.19 18.01 13.81
C PHE A 18 2.90 18.98 12.66
N GLY A 19 2.85 20.28 12.95
CA GLY A 19 2.68 21.31 11.92
C GLY A 19 3.82 21.30 10.90
N LEU A 20 5.07 21.21 11.36
CA LEU A 20 6.24 21.10 10.48
C LEU A 20 6.18 19.82 9.63
N LEU A 21 5.83 18.68 10.24
CA LEU A 21 5.71 17.41 9.52
C LEU A 21 4.62 17.48 8.43
N LEU A 22 3.47 18.10 8.73
CA LEU A 22 2.43 18.33 7.71
C LEU A 22 2.95 19.19 6.55
N VAL A 23 3.68 20.25 6.85
CA VAL A 23 4.29 21.10 5.79
C VAL A 23 5.27 20.27 4.96
N VAL A 24 6.16 19.51 5.59
CA VAL A 24 7.13 18.67 4.89
C VAL A 24 6.42 17.65 4.00
N VAL A 25 5.47 16.89 4.54
CA VAL A 25 4.71 15.88 3.78
C VAL A 25 3.99 16.51 2.59
N THR A 26 3.37 17.69 2.79
CA THR A 26 2.67 18.39 1.70
C THR A 26 3.62 18.88 0.61
N VAL A 27 4.76 19.48 1.01
CA VAL A 27 5.73 20.05 0.05
C VAL A 27 6.47 18.95 -0.74
N THR A 28 6.73 17.80 -0.09
CA THR A 28 7.41 16.67 -0.74
C THR A 28 6.46 15.75 -1.52
N GLY A 29 5.16 16.05 -1.57
CA GLY A 29 4.18 15.17 -2.22
C GLY A 29 3.93 13.86 -1.48
N GLY A 30 4.33 13.78 -0.20
CA GLY A 30 4.12 12.58 0.61
C GLY A 30 2.65 12.34 0.96
N LYS A 31 2.31 11.10 1.24
CA LYS A 31 0.93 10.74 1.61
C LYS A 31 0.56 11.29 2.99
N PRO A 32 -0.68 11.82 3.18
CA PRO A 32 -1.11 12.46 4.42
C PRO A 32 -0.94 11.60 5.68
N TYR A 33 -1.04 10.29 5.56
CA TYR A 33 -0.91 9.38 6.69
C TYR A 33 0.52 9.29 7.27
N TYR A 34 1.54 9.79 6.59
CA TYR A 34 2.91 9.84 7.14
C TYR A 34 2.99 10.72 8.39
N ALA A 35 2.07 11.68 8.54
CA ALA A 35 1.97 12.48 9.75
C ALA A 35 1.26 11.77 10.92
N SER A 36 0.63 10.63 10.68
CA SER A 36 -0.20 9.93 11.67
C SER A 36 0.58 9.41 12.88
N GLY A 37 1.89 9.15 12.74
CA GLY A 37 2.73 8.67 13.83
C GLY A 37 2.78 9.59 15.08
N LEU A 38 2.51 10.90 14.92
CA LEU A 38 2.43 11.84 16.03
C LEU A 38 1.03 11.94 16.66
N LEU A 39 -0.02 11.43 16.00
CA LEU A 39 -1.39 11.53 16.50
C LEU A 39 -1.60 10.89 17.88
N PRO A 40 -1.07 9.68 18.19
CA PRO A 40 -1.22 9.09 19.53
C PRO A 40 -0.65 9.99 20.61
N ALA A 41 0.50 10.62 20.40
CA ALA A 41 1.12 11.53 21.36
C ALA A 41 0.29 12.83 21.55
N LEU A 42 -0.25 13.39 20.46
CA LEU A 42 -1.12 14.56 20.50
C LEU A 42 -2.43 14.25 21.22
N VAL A 43 -3.04 13.10 20.96
CA VAL A 43 -4.26 12.64 21.65
C VAL A 43 -3.98 12.46 23.13
N ALA A 44 -2.94 11.73 23.49
CA ALA A 44 -2.57 11.52 24.89
C ALA A 44 -2.33 12.84 25.65
N ALA A 45 -1.64 13.79 25.02
CA ALA A 45 -1.42 15.12 25.60
C ALA A 45 -2.71 15.96 25.69
N GLY A 46 -3.69 15.71 24.79
CA GLY A 46 -4.98 16.41 24.75
C GLY A 46 -6.01 15.92 25.78
N VAL A 47 -5.88 14.67 26.27
CA VAL A 47 -6.86 14.06 27.19
C VAL A 47 -7.05 14.85 28.50
N PRO A 48 -5.99 15.26 29.25
CA PRO A 48 -6.18 15.97 30.51
C PRO A 48 -6.94 17.30 30.38
N PRO A 49 -6.61 18.20 29.43
CA PRO A 49 -7.36 19.43 29.26
C PRO A 49 -8.79 19.24 28.75
N VAL A 50 -9.04 18.21 27.93
CA VAL A 50 -10.38 17.87 27.49
C VAL A 50 -11.22 17.37 28.65
N ARG A 51 -10.68 16.51 29.52
CA ARG A 51 -11.37 16.05 30.73
C ARG A 51 -11.68 17.22 31.66
N ALA A 52 -10.74 18.14 31.88
CA ALA A 52 -10.95 19.33 32.71
C ALA A 52 -12.06 20.23 32.13
N TRP A 53 -12.07 20.44 30.83
CA TRP A 53 -13.11 21.20 30.12
C TRP A 53 -14.48 20.52 30.20
N ALA A 54 -14.54 19.20 30.09
CA ALA A 54 -15.74 18.37 30.10
C ALA A 54 -16.34 18.17 31.51
N GLY A 55 -16.08 19.09 32.47
CA GLY A 55 -16.56 19.00 33.85
C GLY A 55 -18.07 19.06 34.03
N THR A 56 -18.83 19.58 33.04
CA THR A 56 -20.29 19.66 33.06
C THR A 56 -20.96 18.66 32.15
N ARG A 57 -22.21 18.26 32.45
CA ARG A 57 -22.98 17.33 31.57
C ARG A 57 -23.04 17.76 30.11
N PRO A 58 -23.42 19.04 29.76
CA PRO A 58 -23.51 19.45 28.36
C PRO A 58 -22.15 19.38 27.64
N ARG A 59 -21.04 19.73 28.31
CA ARG A 59 -19.71 19.67 27.72
C ARG A 59 -19.25 18.21 27.50
N ARG A 60 -19.61 17.28 28.39
CA ARG A 60 -19.39 15.84 28.17
C ARG A 60 -20.17 15.32 26.99
N ALA A 61 -21.43 15.74 26.85
CA ALA A 61 -22.24 15.37 25.68
C ALA A 61 -21.57 15.86 24.38
N VAL A 62 -21.15 17.13 24.34
CA VAL A 62 -20.43 17.69 23.16
C VAL A 62 -19.15 16.90 22.89
N ALA A 63 -18.31 16.64 23.90
CA ALA A 63 -17.09 15.85 23.70
C ALA A 63 -17.39 14.44 23.20
N GLY A 64 -18.41 13.79 23.75
CA GLY A 64 -18.85 12.46 23.34
C GLY A 64 -19.37 12.42 21.91
N THR A 65 -20.20 13.40 21.53
CA THR A 65 -20.73 13.52 20.16
C THR A 65 -19.60 13.75 19.14
N LEU A 66 -18.67 14.65 19.44
CA LEU A 66 -17.54 14.93 18.55
C LEU A 66 -16.64 13.70 18.40
N LEU A 67 -16.33 13.01 19.51
CA LEU A 67 -15.52 11.78 19.46
C LEU A 67 -16.24 10.67 18.73
N GLY A 68 -17.52 10.42 19.05
CA GLY A 68 -18.33 9.41 18.39
C GLY A 68 -18.51 9.67 16.88
N GLY A 69 -18.76 10.93 16.52
CA GLY A 69 -18.84 11.36 15.12
C GLY A 69 -17.52 11.14 14.38
N HIS A 70 -16.39 11.52 15.00
CA HIS A 70 -15.07 11.28 14.42
C HIS A 70 -14.81 9.79 14.21
N VAL A 71 -15.06 8.95 15.22
CA VAL A 71 -14.90 7.50 15.11
C VAL A 71 -15.78 6.91 14.01
N ALA A 72 -17.04 7.34 13.93
CA ALA A 72 -17.98 6.86 12.90
C ALA A 72 -17.50 7.23 11.48
N VAL A 73 -17.11 8.50 11.26
CA VAL A 73 -16.61 8.97 9.96
C VAL A 73 -15.32 8.23 9.59
N THR A 74 -14.38 8.10 10.54
CA THR A 74 -13.12 7.37 10.28
C THR A 74 -13.37 5.89 9.97
N ALA A 75 -14.29 5.25 10.71
CA ALA A 75 -14.65 3.87 10.46
C ALA A 75 -15.27 3.67 9.07
N LEU A 76 -16.16 4.58 8.66
CA LEU A 76 -16.78 4.53 7.33
C LEU A 76 -15.77 4.78 6.20
N ALA A 77 -14.77 5.64 6.43
CA ALA A 77 -13.77 6.00 5.41
C ALA A 77 -12.61 5.01 5.34
N CYS A 78 -12.26 4.33 6.43
CA CYS A 78 -11.02 3.54 6.51
C CYS A 78 -11.26 2.03 6.68
N LEU A 79 -12.46 1.60 7.07
CA LEU A 79 -12.75 0.17 7.22
C LEU A 79 -13.53 -0.37 6.01
N PRO A 80 -13.27 -1.60 5.57
CA PRO A 80 -13.96 -2.24 4.45
C PRO A 80 -15.36 -2.72 4.87
N ILE A 81 -16.20 -1.79 5.35
CA ILE A 81 -17.54 -2.08 5.87
C ILE A 81 -18.56 -2.22 4.74
N SER A 82 -18.32 -1.50 3.65
CA SER A 82 -19.24 -1.45 2.52
C SER A 82 -18.79 -2.40 1.42
N PRO A 83 -19.67 -3.27 0.89
CA PRO A 83 -19.33 -4.14 -0.23
C PRO A 83 -18.87 -3.32 -1.45
N PRO A 84 -17.87 -3.83 -2.23
CA PRO A 84 -17.46 -3.22 -3.50
C PRO A 84 -18.64 -2.95 -4.41
N GLY A 85 -18.62 -1.81 -5.12
CA GLY A 85 -19.70 -1.37 -6.02
C GLY A 85 -20.90 -0.75 -5.33
N SER A 86 -21.06 -0.83 -4.00
CA SER A 86 -22.13 -0.18 -3.26
C SER A 86 -21.98 1.35 -3.20
N ALA A 87 -23.07 2.07 -2.86
CA ALA A 87 -23.00 3.51 -2.65
C ALA A 87 -22.05 3.88 -1.49
N GLY A 88 -22.05 3.10 -0.41
CA GLY A 88 -21.14 3.29 0.72
C GLY A 88 -19.68 3.12 0.33
N TYR A 89 -19.36 2.13 -0.50
CA TYR A 89 -18.01 1.91 -1.05
C TYR A 89 -17.55 3.11 -1.88
N ARG A 90 -18.38 3.61 -2.80
CA ARG A 90 -18.05 4.81 -3.60
C ARG A 90 -17.80 6.05 -2.76
N VAL A 91 -18.57 6.24 -1.68
CA VAL A 91 -18.34 7.35 -0.74
C VAL A 91 -17.04 7.16 0.03
N ALA A 92 -16.76 5.95 0.50
CA ALA A 92 -15.53 5.64 1.22
C ALA A 92 -14.28 5.85 0.35
N THR A 93 -14.27 5.32 -0.88
CA THR A 93 -13.14 5.46 -1.83
C THR A 93 -12.97 6.89 -2.34
N ALA A 94 -14.06 7.66 -2.50
CA ALA A 94 -13.97 9.09 -2.83
C ALA A 94 -13.36 9.91 -1.68
N ALA A 95 -13.59 9.51 -0.42
CA ALA A 95 -13.02 10.17 0.76
C ALA A 95 -11.60 9.69 1.08
N ASN A 96 -11.30 8.43 0.78
CA ASN A 96 -10.02 7.77 1.01
C ASN A 96 -9.75 6.79 -0.14
N PRO A 97 -9.04 7.20 -1.20
CA PRO A 97 -8.71 6.33 -2.33
C PRO A 97 -7.98 5.05 -1.91
N ASP A 98 -7.08 5.13 -0.91
CA ASP A 98 -6.35 3.96 -0.37
C ASP A 98 -7.29 2.84 0.14
N ALA A 99 -8.58 3.14 0.41
CA ALA A 99 -9.57 2.12 0.77
C ALA A 99 -9.89 1.19 -0.41
N GLY A 100 -9.80 1.66 -1.65
CA GLY A 100 -9.93 0.85 -2.87
C GLY A 100 -8.79 -0.14 -3.03
N GLU A 101 -7.58 0.27 -2.66
CA GLU A 101 -6.37 -0.54 -2.77
C GLU A 101 -6.34 -1.74 -1.80
N THR A 102 -7.26 -1.81 -0.86
CA THR A 102 -7.38 -2.96 0.06
C THR A 102 -8.21 -4.11 -0.50
N VAL A 103 -8.81 -3.95 -1.68
CA VAL A 103 -9.80 -4.87 -2.26
C VAL A 103 -9.24 -5.52 -3.53
N GLY A 104 -9.68 -6.76 -3.81
CA GLY A 104 -9.36 -7.45 -5.07
C GLY A 104 -8.16 -8.38 -5.00
N TRP A 105 -7.40 -8.41 -3.92
CA TRP A 105 -6.17 -9.20 -3.79
C TRP A 105 -6.37 -10.70 -3.96
N ASP A 106 -7.50 -11.26 -3.54
CA ASP A 106 -7.82 -12.67 -3.77
C ASP A 106 -7.95 -12.99 -5.27
N ARG A 107 -8.53 -12.05 -6.04
CA ARG A 107 -8.63 -12.17 -7.49
C ARG A 107 -7.27 -12.07 -8.15
N VAL A 108 -6.44 -11.11 -7.74
CA VAL A 108 -5.05 -10.96 -8.20
C VAL A 108 -4.29 -12.27 -7.98
N ASN A 109 -4.31 -12.80 -6.76
CA ASN A 109 -3.61 -14.04 -6.41
C ASN A 109 -4.08 -15.24 -7.25
N ALA A 110 -5.40 -15.37 -7.46
CA ALA A 110 -5.97 -16.44 -8.27
C ALA A 110 -5.56 -16.32 -9.74
N GLN A 111 -5.61 -15.12 -10.32
CA GLN A 111 -5.25 -14.88 -11.72
C GLN A 111 -3.77 -15.09 -11.99
N VAL A 112 -2.90 -14.62 -11.07
CA VAL A 112 -1.45 -14.86 -11.17
C VAL A 112 -1.15 -16.37 -11.06
N SER A 113 -1.80 -17.08 -10.12
CA SER A 113 -1.65 -18.53 -10.00
C SER A 113 -2.11 -19.26 -11.26
N ALA A 114 -3.22 -18.83 -11.86
CA ALA A 114 -3.71 -19.39 -13.13
C ALA A 114 -2.73 -19.12 -14.29
N ALA A 115 -2.17 -17.91 -14.38
CA ALA A 115 -1.17 -17.58 -15.40
C ALA A 115 0.10 -18.43 -15.27
N VAL A 116 0.57 -18.64 -14.01
CA VAL A 116 1.71 -19.56 -13.74
C VAL A 116 1.39 -20.98 -14.18
N ALA A 117 0.18 -21.48 -13.91
CA ALA A 117 -0.25 -22.83 -14.29
C ALA A 117 -0.38 -22.97 -15.83
N ALA A 118 -0.96 -21.97 -16.50
CA ALA A 118 -1.16 -21.95 -17.93
C ALA A 118 0.14 -21.91 -18.74
N ALA A 119 1.25 -21.47 -18.14
CA ALA A 119 2.55 -21.46 -18.80
C ALA A 119 3.11 -22.87 -19.12
N GLY A 120 2.54 -23.93 -18.54
CA GLY A 120 2.89 -25.32 -18.82
C GLY A 120 4.39 -25.60 -18.66
N PRO A 121 5.08 -26.18 -19.67
CA PRO A 121 6.52 -26.46 -19.64
C PRO A 121 7.39 -25.19 -19.53
N ALA A 122 6.85 -24.03 -19.92
CA ALA A 122 7.53 -22.73 -19.84
C ALA A 122 7.28 -22.01 -18.50
N ARG A 123 6.94 -22.75 -17.44
CA ARG A 123 6.65 -22.19 -16.13
C ARG A 123 7.71 -21.19 -15.67
N PRO A 124 7.31 -20.03 -15.17
CA PRO A 124 8.23 -19.11 -14.53
C PRO A 124 8.76 -19.73 -13.22
N THR A 125 10.02 -19.44 -12.91
CA THR A 125 10.67 -19.88 -11.67
C THR A 125 10.65 -18.80 -10.58
N ALA A 126 10.26 -17.58 -10.96
CA ALA A 126 10.05 -16.45 -10.06
C ALA A 126 8.95 -15.52 -10.57
N ILE A 127 8.39 -14.72 -9.70
CA ILE A 127 7.55 -13.58 -10.02
C ILE A 127 8.34 -12.30 -9.76
N LEU A 128 8.26 -11.36 -10.68
CA LEU A 128 8.74 -9.99 -10.52
C LEU A 128 7.54 -9.06 -10.48
N ALA A 129 7.22 -8.56 -9.31
CA ALA A 129 6.10 -7.64 -9.08
C ALA A 129 6.55 -6.18 -9.17
N SER A 130 5.72 -5.33 -9.76
CA SER A 130 6.04 -3.92 -9.97
C SER A 130 6.12 -3.15 -8.66
N ASN A 131 5.27 -3.48 -7.71
CA ASN A 131 5.22 -2.81 -6.43
C ASN A 131 5.22 -3.78 -5.24
N TYR A 132 5.46 -3.24 -4.04
CA TYR A 132 5.51 -4.01 -2.81
C TYR A 132 4.14 -4.56 -2.37
N GLY A 133 3.02 -3.95 -2.80
CA GLY A 133 1.66 -4.42 -2.52
C GLY A 133 1.38 -5.74 -3.22
N GLU A 134 1.60 -5.78 -4.54
CA GLU A 134 1.53 -7.01 -5.36
C GLU A 134 2.46 -8.09 -4.81
N ALA A 135 3.73 -7.72 -4.54
CA ALA A 135 4.70 -8.67 -4.02
C ALA A 135 4.28 -9.22 -2.65
N GLY A 136 3.81 -8.37 -1.75
CA GLY A 136 3.36 -8.76 -0.41
C GLY A 136 2.15 -9.68 -0.42
N SER A 137 1.16 -9.38 -1.27
CA SER A 137 -0.03 -10.22 -1.43
C SER A 137 0.32 -11.60 -1.96
N LEU A 138 1.10 -11.67 -3.04
CA LEU A 138 1.51 -12.93 -3.68
C LEU A 138 2.43 -13.77 -2.76
N ASP A 139 3.33 -13.14 -2.01
CA ASP A 139 4.19 -13.85 -1.07
C ASP A 139 3.40 -14.36 0.14
N ALA A 140 2.42 -13.60 0.63
CA ALA A 140 1.49 -14.08 1.64
C ALA A 140 0.66 -15.26 1.13
N PHE A 141 0.09 -15.17 -0.09
CA PHE A 141 -0.63 -16.25 -0.73
C PHE A 141 0.23 -17.51 -0.85
N ARG A 142 1.47 -17.39 -1.32
CA ARG A 142 2.43 -18.50 -1.43
C ARG A 142 2.70 -19.15 -0.08
N ARG A 143 2.92 -18.35 0.98
CA ARG A 143 3.16 -18.87 2.35
C ARG A 143 1.97 -19.62 2.94
N HIS A 144 0.77 -19.32 2.47
CA HIS A 144 -0.46 -20.03 2.85
C HIS A 144 -0.83 -21.18 1.90
N GLY A 145 0.12 -21.66 1.09
CA GLY A 145 -0.06 -22.83 0.23
C GLY A 145 -0.49 -22.50 -1.20
N GLY A 146 -0.53 -21.24 -1.59
CA GLY A 146 -0.81 -20.81 -2.96
C GLY A 146 0.24 -21.29 -3.95
N ALA A 147 -0.20 -21.70 -5.13
CA ALA A 147 0.63 -22.35 -6.15
C ALA A 147 1.37 -21.32 -7.03
N VAL A 148 2.19 -20.47 -6.44
CA VAL A 148 3.03 -19.49 -7.14
C VAL A 148 4.50 -19.65 -6.74
N PRO A 149 5.47 -19.33 -7.64
CA PRO A 149 6.89 -19.35 -7.31
C PRO A 149 7.27 -18.21 -6.34
N ALA A 150 8.57 -18.13 -6.00
CA ALA A 150 9.10 -17.05 -5.16
C ALA A 150 8.86 -15.67 -5.81
N VAL A 151 8.55 -14.68 -4.97
CA VAL A 151 8.15 -13.34 -5.40
C VAL A 151 9.23 -12.34 -5.05
N TYR A 152 9.51 -11.44 -5.97
CA TYR A 152 10.51 -10.39 -5.87
C TYR A 152 9.92 -9.06 -6.33
N SER A 153 10.34 -7.96 -5.73
CA SER A 153 10.03 -6.60 -6.16
C SER A 153 11.18 -5.67 -5.81
N GLY A 154 11.56 -4.80 -6.72
CA GLY A 154 12.54 -3.76 -6.45
C GLY A 154 11.96 -2.52 -5.76
N HIS A 155 10.67 -2.51 -5.45
CA HIS A 155 9.99 -1.32 -4.95
C HIS A 155 10.19 -1.12 -3.44
N ASN A 156 10.69 0.06 -3.08
CA ASN A 156 10.90 0.48 -1.68
C ASN A 156 11.74 -0.56 -0.89
N GLY A 157 11.45 -0.74 0.39
CA GLY A 157 12.14 -1.70 1.26
C GLY A 157 12.05 -3.17 0.81
N TYR A 158 11.12 -3.52 -0.10
CA TYR A 158 11.06 -4.86 -0.67
C TYR A 158 12.31 -5.18 -1.52
N GLY A 159 12.86 -4.16 -2.19
CA GLY A 159 14.08 -4.27 -2.97
C GLY A 159 15.32 -4.68 -2.16
N GLU A 160 15.35 -4.40 -0.86
CA GLU A 160 16.44 -4.78 0.04
C GLU A 160 16.55 -6.30 0.28
N TRP A 161 15.49 -7.06 -0.02
CA TRP A 161 15.49 -8.52 0.11
C TRP A 161 16.26 -9.22 -1.02
N GLY A 162 16.67 -8.45 -2.03
CA GLY A 162 17.56 -8.88 -3.09
C GLY A 162 16.87 -9.49 -4.30
N PRO A 163 17.66 -9.78 -5.34
CA PRO A 163 17.21 -10.27 -6.63
C PRO A 163 16.82 -11.76 -6.59
N PRO A 164 16.12 -12.23 -7.65
CA PRO A 164 15.99 -13.65 -7.93
C PRO A 164 17.35 -14.37 -7.99
N PRO A 165 17.38 -15.70 -7.71
CA PRO A 165 18.60 -16.50 -7.86
C PRO A 165 19.23 -16.36 -9.26
N ALA A 166 20.56 -16.43 -9.34
CA ALA A 166 21.31 -16.24 -10.59
C ALA A 166 20.87 -17.13 -11.76
N GLY A 167 20.37 -18.34 -11.46
CA GLY A 167 19.83 -19.27 -12.47
C GLY A 167 18.41 -19.00 -12.95
N THR A 168 17.76 -17.92 -12.49
CA THR A 168 16.41 -17.59 -12.91
C THR A 168 16.41 -17.03 -14.32
N THR A 169 15.88 -17.80 -15.26
CA THR A 169 15.82 -17.44 -16.68
C THR A 169 14.43 -17.08 -17.18
N ARG A 170 13.39 -17.36 -16.38
CA ARG A 170 11.98 -17.09 -16.70
C ARG A 170 11.28 -16.51 -15.48
N VAL A 171 10.63 -15.38 -15.70
CA VAL A 171 9.84 -14.70 -14.66
C VAL A 171 8.45 -14.37 -15.19
N LEU A 172 7.44 -14.45 -14.33
CA LEU A 172 6.18 -13.78 -14.58
C LEU A 172 6.31 -12.37 -13.99
N VAL A 173 6.24 -11.39 -14.86
CA VAL A 173 6.18 -9.98 -14.49
C VAL A 173 4.73 -9.63 -14.23
N VAL A 174 4.45 -9.07 -13.07
CA VAL A 174 3.14 -8.65 -12.61
C VAL A 174 3.16 -7.15 -12.40
N GLY A 175 2.18 -6.44 -12.95
CA GLY A 175 2.03 -5.02 -12.71
C GLY A 175 2.61 -4.11 -13.79
N TRP A 176 2.63 -2.83 -13.47
CA TRP A 176 2.99 -1.75 -14.36
C TRP A 176 4.50 -1.51 -14.38
N PHE A 177 5.17 -2.10 -15.34
CA PHE A 177 6.54 -1.74 -15.73
C PHE A 177 6.52 -1.02 -17.08
N GLY A 178 7.41 -0.06 -17.28
CA GLY A 178 7.58 0.55 -18.60
C GLY A 178 7.98 -0.49 -19.64
N GLU A 179 7.35 -0.46 -20.83
CA GLU A 179 7.62 -1.42 -21.91
C GLU A 179 9.10 -1.39 -22.32
N ASP A 180 9.67 -0.18 -22.43
CA ASP A 180 11.09 0.02 -22.74
C ASP A 180 11.99 -0.65 -21.69
N ALA A 181 11.65 -0.51 -20.41
CA ALA A 181 12.42 -1.11 -19.33
C ALA A 181 12.45 -2.65 -19.42
N LEU A 182 11.31 -3.29 -19.68
CA LEU A 182 11.24 -4.73 -19.85
C LEU A 182 12.04 -5.20 -21.08
N GLY A 183 12.00 -4.46 -22.18
CA GLY A 183 12.80 -4.71 -23.36
C GLY A 183 14.31 -4.62 -23.11
N ASP A 184 14.73 -3.70 -22.23
CA ASP A 184 16.11 -3.57 -21.80
C ASP A 184 16.58 -4.70 -20.88
N TRP A 185 15.67 -5.24 -20.06
CA TRP A 185 16.02 -6.24 -19.06
C TRP A 185 15.96 -7.68 -19.56
N PHE A 186 15.04 -7.97 -20.51
CA PHE A 186 14.77 -9.31 -20.98
C PHE A 186 14.91 -9.44 -22.50
N GLY A 187 15.25 -10.64 -22.94
CA GLY A 187 15.33 -10.94 -24.36
C GLY A 187 13.97 -11.00 -25.03
N GLU A 188 12.98 -11.51 -24.30
CA GLU A 188 11.61 -11.63 -24.79
C GLU A 188 10.64 -11.47 -23.62
N CYS A 189 9.58 -10.68 -23.82
CA CYS A 189 8.45 -10.57 -22.93
C CYS A 189 7.16 -10.73 -23.75
N ARG A 190 6.28 -11.65 -23.34
CA ARG A 190 4.98 -11.87 -23.96
C ARG A 190 3.89 -11.64 -22.95
N GLU A 191 2.91 -10.83 -23.30
CA GLU A 191 1.72 -10.64 -22.48
C GLU A 191 0.89 -11.94 -22.46
N VAL A 192 0.46 -12.33 -21.26
CA VAL A 192 -0.30 -13.56 -21.01
C VAL A 192 -1.65 -13.29 -20.36
N GLY A 193 -1.95 -12.04 -20.04
CA GLY A 193 -3.21 -11.56 -19.48
C GLY A 193 -3.07 -10.21 -18.83
N ALA A 194 -4.16 -9.74 -18.26
CA ALA A 194 -4.22 -8.56 -17.42
C ALA A 194 -5.02 -8.88 -16.16
N LEU A 195 -4.74 -8.17 -15.08
CA LEU A 195 -5.46 -8.32 -13.82
C LEU A 195 -6.86 -7.71 -13.93
N ASP A 196 -7.83 -8.37 -13.34
CA ASP A 196 -9.19 -7.88 -13.09
C ASP A 196 -9.43 -7.95 -11.58
N THR A 197 -9.30 -6.85 -10.90
CA THR A 197 -9.51 -6.76 -9.45
C THR A 197 -10.99 -6.72 -9.08
N GLY A 198 -11.86 -6.39 -10.05
CA GLY A 198 -13.30 -6.20 -9.88
C GLY A 198 -13.67 -4.88 -9.22
N VAL A 199 -12.70 -3.98 -9.04
CA VAL A 199 -12.86 -2.62 -8.53
C VAL A 199 -11.89 -1.70 -9.26
N ASP A 200 -12.16 -0.41 -9.27
CA ASP A 200 -11.25 0.61 -9.78
C ASP A 200 -10.17 0.89 -8.72
N ASN A 201 -8.99 0.32 -8.93
CA ASN A 201 -7.78 0.50 -8.13
C ASN A 201 -6.52 0.43 -8.99
N ASP A 202 -5.36 0.68 -8.39
CA ASP A 202 -4.09 0.80 -9.13
C ASP A 202 -3.66 -0.50 -9.84
N GLU A 203 -4.12 -1.66 -9.37
CA GLU A 203 -3.81 -2.97 -9.97
C GLU A 203 -4.78 -3.38 -11.08
N ASP A 204 -5.93 -2.72 -11.21
CA ASP A 204 -6.91 -3.12 -12.23
C ASP A 204 -6.41 -2.85 -13.64
N GLY A 205 -6.49 -3.85 -14.50
CA GLY A 205 -5.93 -3.79 -15.86
C GLY A 205 -4.41 -4.00 -15.92
N ALA A 206 -3.71 -4.15 -14.80
CA ALA A 206 -2.26 -4.32 -14.80
C ALA A 206 -1.84 -5.60 -15.57
N PRO A 207 -0.84 -5.51 -16.47
CA PRO A 207 -0.49 -6.61 -17.34
C PRO A 207 0.26 -7.72 -16.61
N LEU A 208 0.01 -8.95 -17.08
CA LEU A 208 0.79 -10.14 -16.75
C LEU A 208 1.65 -10.50 -17.96
N ARG A 209 2.98 -10.51 -17.79
CA ARG A 209 3.91 -10.79 -18.87
C ARG A 209 4.87 -11.91 -18.50
N LEU A 210 4.98 -12.93 -19.36
CA LEU A 210 5.99 -13.95 -19.23
C LEU A 210 7.27 -13.46 -19.92
N CYS A 211 8.31 -13.18 -19.15
CA CYS A 211 9.59 -12.70 -19.64
C CYS A 211 10.67 -13.77 -19.49
N THR A 212 11.55 -13.83 -20.50
CA THR A 212 12.64 -14.83 -20.58
C THR A 212 13.97 -14.19 -20.94
N SER A 213 15.04 -14.92 -20.67
CA SER A 213 16.41 -14.54 -21.06
C SER A 213 16.80 -13.16 -20.49
N PRO A 214 17.01 -13.03 -19.18
CA PRO A 214 17.56 -11.79 -18.63
C PRO A 214 18.85 -11.41 -19.39
N ARG A 215 18.93 -10.18 -19.86
CA ARG A 215 20.04 -9.69 -20.69
C ARG A 215 21.33 -9.48 -19.88
N GLN A 216 21.20 -9.39 -18.58
CA GLN A 216 22.32 -9.19 -17.65
C GLN A 216 22.13 -10.07 -16.41
N PRO A 217 23.20 -10.36 -15.64
CA PRO A 217 23.08 -11.04 -14.36
C PRO A 217 22.13 -10.29 -13.42
N TRP A 218 21.36 -11.04 -12.64
CA TRP A 218 20.34 -10.47 -11.73
C TRP A 218 20.87 -9.37 -10.79
N PRO A 219 22.08 -9.47 -10.20
CA PRO A 219 22.58 -8.37 -9.37
C PRO A 219 22.70 -7.04 -10.14
N VAL A 220 23.10 -7.08 -11.41
CA VAL A 220 23.24 -5.87 -12.25
C VAL A 220 21.87 -5.34 -12.67
N LEU A 221 20.93 -6.23 -13.00
CA LEU A 221 19.55 -5.83 -13.30
C LEU A 221 18.87 -5.25 -12.06
N TRP A 222 19.15 -5.80 -10.89
CA TRP A 222 18.49 -5.42 -9.66
C TRP A 222 18.73 -3.94 -9.30
N ASP A 223 19.93 -3.45 -9.51
CA ASP A 223 20.26 -2.03 -9.31
C ASP A 223 19.42 -1.08 -10.18
N ARG A 224 18.90 -1.58 -11.31
CA ARG A 224 18.01 -0.82 -12.21
C ARG A 224 16.53 -1.02 -11.91
N ILE A 225 16.19 -2.15 -11.30
CA ILE A 225 14.82 -2.52 -10.93
C ILE A 225 14.44 -1.86 -9.60
N GLN A 226 15.42 -1.61 -8.73
CA GLN A 226 15.18 -0.95 -7.46
C GLN A 226 14.71 0.49 -7.67
N VAL A 227 13.57 0.82 -7.07
CA VAL A 227 12.98 2.17 -7.06
C VAL A 227 12.52 2.52 -5.66
N VAL A 228 12.73 3.79 -5.30
CA VAL A 228 12.20 4.39 -4.07
C VAL A 228 11.13 5.38 -4.51
N GLY A 229 9.88 5.12 -4.16
CA GLY A 229 8.71 5.92 -4.52
C GLY A 229 7.97 6.44 -3.29
#